data_ef70b121be5b362f7f591188733bfb88
#
_entry.id   ef70b121be5b362f7f591188733bfb88
#
_cell.length_a   1.000
_cell.length_b   1.000
_cell.length_c   1.000
_cell.angle_alpha   90.00
_cell.angle_beta   90.00
_cell.angle_gamma   90.00
#
_symmetry.space_group_name_H-M   'P 1'
#
loop_
_entity.id
_entity.type
_entity.pdbx_description
1 polymer ?
#
loop_
_entity_poly.entity_id
_entity_poly.type
_entity_poly.pdbx_seq_one_letter_code
_entity_poly.pdbx_strand_id
1 'polypeptide(L)'
;FAELGFERSSMSEICSRLGGSKATIYNYFPSKEALFVEVMFRASEQDFQNTLRALQASGDDLITTLHTFGRRFLGLLYSPEVAAVRRLLVAEGGRSQIGQRCYEQGPRKGNAQIGAFLQQAMNAGQLRQAPVELATQQLQALLGAELLDQFLFQHLPAPSAKDIAQYSDRAIEAFMRLYAPGS
;
A
#
# COMPACT_ATOMS: atom_id res chain seq x y z
N PHE A 1 -6.14 -3.42 -19.60
CA PHE A 1 -5.20 -2.54 -18.90
C PHE A 1 -3.77 -3.10 -18.90
N ALA A 2 -3.55 -4.38 -18.64
CA ALA A 2 -2.21 -4.97 -18.58
C ALA A 2 -1.41 -4.81 -19.89
N GLU A 3 -2.06 -4.92 -21.04
CA GLU A 3 -1.43 -4.83 -22.36
C GLU A 3 -1.22 -3.38 -22.83
N LEU A 4 -2.22 -2.51 -22.61
CA LEU A 4 -2.26 -1.16 -23.19
C LEU A 4 -1.98 -0.05 -22.18
N GLY A 5 -1.98 -0.35 -20.90
CA GLY A 5 -1.95 0.64 -19.82
C GLY A 5 -3.28 1.40 -19.67
N PHE A 6 -3.34 2.26 -18.66
CA PHE A 6 -4.54 3.02 -18.34
C PHE A 6 -4.91 4.01 -19.46
N GLU A 7 -3.94 4.84 -19.92
CA GLU A 7 -4.20 5.94 -20.85
C GLU A 7 -4.76 5.47 -22.20
N ARG A 8 -4.20 4.41 -22.76
CA ARG A 8 -4.58 3.91 -24.10
C ARG A 8 -5.81 2.99 -24.10
N SER A 9 -6.31 2.59 -22.93
CA SER A 9 -7.51 1.78 -22.82
C SER A 9 -8.75 2.66 -22.85
N SER A 10 -9.79 2.26 -23.59
CA SER A 10 -11.11 2.89 -23.57
C SER A 10 -12.18 1.96 -22.98
N MET A 11 -13.20 2.53 -22.33
CA MET A 11 -14.34 1.73 -21.83
C MET A 11 -15.03 0.96 -22.96
N SER A 12 -15.11 1.53 -24.17
CA SER A 12 -15.70 0.87 -25.33
C SER A 12 -14.93 -0.37 -25.74
N GLU A 13 -13.61 -0.30 -25.78
CA GLU A 13 -12.75 -1.42 -26.11
C GLU A 13 -12.80 -2.52 -25.03
N ILE A 14 -12.79 -2.11 -23.75
CA ILE A 14 -12.91 -3.03 -22.62
C ILE A 14 -14.24 -3.79 -22.70
N CYS A 15 -15.35 -3.08 -22.94
CA CYS A 15 -16.67 -3.71 -23.14
C CYS A 15 -16.68 -4.68 -24.31
N SER A 16 -16.08 -4.32 -25.44
CA SER A 16 -15.98 -5.19 -26.62
C SER A 16 -15.22 -6.49 -26.33
N ARG A 17 -14.11 -6.41 -25.62
CA ARG A 17 -13.29 -7.59 -25.24
C ARG A 17 -13.98 -8.49 -24.21
N LEU A 18 -14.79 -7.93 -23.31
CA LEU A 18 -15.50 -8.69 -22.28
C LEU A 18 -16.79 -9.36 -22.82
N GLY A 19 -17.27 -9.00 -24.01
CA GLY A 19 -18.49 -9.55 -24.60
C GLY A 19 -19.77 -9.14 -23.86
N GLY A 20 -19.69 -8.20 -22.91
CA GLY A 20 -20.82 -7.71 -22.13
C GLY A 20 -21.46 -6.45 -22.71
N SER A 21 -22.73 -6.18 -22.34
CA SER A 21 -23.36 -4.94 -22.74
C SER A 21 -22.67 -3.74 -22.05
N LYS A 22 -22.48 -2.65 -22.81
CA LYS A 22 -21.96 -1.39 -22.28
C LYS A 22 -22.71 -0.93 -21.02
N ALA A 23 -24.06 -1.04 -21.05
CA ALA A 23 -24.92 -0.66 -19.95
C ALA A 23 -24.62 -1.46 -18.68
N THR A 24 -24.40 -2.76 -18.80
CA THR A 24 -24.07 -3.61 -17.65
C THR A 24 -22.77 -3.16 -16.98
N ILE A 25 -21.71 -2.92 -17.76
CA ILE A 25 -20.41 -2.53 -17.20
C ILE A 25 -20.47 -1.15 -16.55
N TYR A 26 -21.16 -0.17 -17.17
CA TYR A 26 -21.33 1.16 -16.60
C TYR A 26 -22.20 1.17 -15.34
N ASN A 27 -23.12 0.22 -15.16
CA ASN A 27 -23.86 0.08 -13.90
C ASN A 27 -22.98 -0.34 -12.72
N TYR A 28 -21.95 -1.14 -12.96
CA TYR A 28 -21.00 -1.56 -11.91
C TYR A 28 -19.83 -0.58 -11.74
N PHE A 29 -19.36 -0.01 -12.84
CA PHE A 29 -18.20 0.87 -12.87
C PHE A 29 -18.54 2.15 -13.62
N PRO A 30 -18.86 3.24 -12.88
CA PRO A 30 -19.34 4.48 -13.49
C PRO A 30 -18.26 5.18 -14.34
N SER A 31 -16.99 4.80 -14.21
CA SER A 31 -15.88 5.38 -14.98
C SER A 31 -14.77 4.35 -15.25
N LYS A 32 -13.88 4.68 -16.19
CA LYS A 32 -12.66 3.91 -16.49
C LYS A 32 -11.74 3.83 -15.29
N GLU A 33 -11.65 4.90 -14.55
CA GLU A 33 -10.84 5.03 -13.33
C GLU A 33 -11.35 4.07 -12.24
N ALA A 34 -12.66 4.01 -12.03
CA ALA A 34 -13.28 3.11 -11.05
C ALA A 34 -13.03 1.63 -11.41
N LEU A 35 -13.16 1.28 -12.69
CA LEU A 35 -12.86 -0.07 -13.17
C LEU A 35 -11.36 -0.38 -13.02
N PHE A 36 -10.49 0.56 -13.36
CA PHE A 36 -9.04 0.39 -13.25
C PHE A 36 -8.62 0.12 -11.79
N VAL A 37 -9.09 0.92 -10.86
CA VAL A 37 -8.80 0.75 -9.43
C VAL A 37 -9.24 -0.64 -8.97
N GLU A 38 -10.47 -1.08 -9.29
CA GLU A 38 -10.96 -2.42 -8.90
C GLU A 38 -10.09 -3.55 -9.47
N VAL A 39 -9.71 -3.47 -10.74
CA VAL A 39 -8.87 -4.48 -11.39
C VAL A 39 -7.50 -4.55 -10.71
N MET A 40 -6.88 -3.40 -10.44
CA MET A 40 -5.56 -3.35 -9.79
C MET A 40 -5.62 -3.82 -8.32
N PHE A 41 -6.68 -3.49 -7.59
CA PHE A 41 -6.90 -4.02 -6.23
C PHE A 41 -6.98 -5.55 -6.23
N ARG A 42 -7.76 -6.13 -7.15
CA ARG A 42 -7.85 -7.59 -7.27
C ARG A 42 -6.51 -8.22 -7.64
N ALA A 43 -5.76 -7.60 -8.53
CA ALA A 43 -4.43 -8.09 -8.92
C ALA A 43 -3.43 -8.07 -7.75
N SER A 44 -3.52 -7.10 -6.85
CA SER A 44 -2.63 -6.95 -5.70
C SER A 44 -3.16 -7.57 -4.40
N GLU A 45 -4.37 -8.12 -4.39
CA GLU A 45 -5.03 -8.64 -3.16
C GLU A 45 -4.19 -9.69 -2.43
N GLN A 46 -3.62 -10.64 -3.16
CA GLN A 46 -2.81 -11.70 -2.56
C GLN A 46 -1.54 -11.15 -1.90
N ASP A 47 -0.88 -10.19 -2.55
CA ASP A 47 0.31 -9.55 -2.00
C ASP A 47 -0.01 -8.66 -0.81
N PHE A 48 -1.15 -7.98 -0.84
CA PHE A 48 -1.66 -7.24 0.30
C PHE A 48 -1.90 -8.15 1.51
N GLN A 49 -2.59 -9.28 1.32
CA GLN A 49 -2.81 -10.24 2.39
C GLN A 49 -1.51 -10.86 2.90
N ASN A 50 -0.58 -11.20 2.01
CA ASN A 50 0.72 -11.74 2.40
C ASN A 50 1.56 -10.72 3.20
N THR A 51 1.45 -9.44 2.85
CA THR A 51 2.12 -8.36 3.58
C THR A 51 1.59 -8.26 5.01
N LEU A 52 0.27 -8.28 5.20
CA LEU A 52 -0.35 -8.20 6.52
C LEU A 52 -0.13 -9.47 7.36
N ARG A 53 -0.10 -10.65 6.74
CA ARG A 53 0.24 -11.90 7.43
C ARG A 53 1.65 -11.88 8.03
N ALA A 54 2.57 -11.11 7.47
CA ALA A 54 3.91 -10.96 8.05
C ALA A 54 3.87 -10.43 9.50
N LEU A 55 2.85 -9.63 9.85
CA LEU A 55 2.65 -9.14 11.21
C LEU A 55 2.06 -10.20 12.17
N GLN A 56 1.58 -11.32 11.63
CA GLN A 56 0.91 -12.39 12.41
C GLN A 56 1.80 -13.63 12.57
N ALA A 57 3.03 -13.61 12.04
CA ALA A 57 3.95 -14.72 12.14
C ALA A 57 4.29 -15.00 13.60
N SER A 58 3.81 -16.13 14.12
CA SER A 58 4.03 -16.56 15.50
C SER A 58 5.45 -17.11 15.64
N GLY A 59 6.23 -16.55 16.56
CA GLY A 59 7.56 -17.08 16.91
C GLY A 59 8.73 -16.19 16.53
N ASP A 60 8.57 -15.21 15.64
CA ASP A 60 9.62 -14.24 15.34
C ASP A 60 9.65 -13.14 16.41
N ASP A 61 10.85 -12.61 16.67
CA ASP A 61 10.97 -11.42 17.50
C ASP A 61 10.37 -10.20 16.77
N LEU A 62 10.05 -9.14 17.54
CA LEU A 62 9.44 -7.93 17.03
C LEU A 62 10.23 -7.31 15.88
N ILE A 63 11.55 -7.27 15.99
CA ILE A 63 12.43 -6.60 15.02
C ILE A 63 12.41 -7.38 13.69
N THR A 64 12.57 -8.68 13.75
CA THR A 64 12.50 -9.56 12.56
C THR A 64 11.14 -9.46 11.88
N THR A 65 10.04 -9.42 12.65
CA THR A 65 8.68 -9.22 12.13
C THR A 65 8.54 -7.88 11.40
N LEU A 66 9.02 -6.80 12.01
CA LEU A 66 8.98 -5.46 11.42
C LEU A 66 9.82 -5.37 10.13
N HIS A 67 11.02 -5.95 10.09
CA HIS A 67 11.84 -5.99 8.88
C HIS A 67 11.15 -6.77 7.75
N THR A 68 10.58 -7.95 8.06
CA THR A 68 9.85 -8.74 7.08
C THR A 68 8.62 -7.99 6.55
N PHE A 69 7.86 -7.38 7.44
CA PHE A 69 6.72 -6.54 7.07
C PHE A 69 7.15 -5.35 6.21
N GLY A 70 8.15 -4.59 6.64
CA GLY A 70 8.60 -3.39 5.94
C GLY A 70 9.03 -3.65 4.50
N ARG A 71 9.80 -4.72 4.27
CA ARG A 71 10.21 -5.13 2.91
C ARG A 71 9.01 -5.51 2.04
N ARG A 72 8.06 -6.28 2.56
CA ARG A 72 6.83 -6.65 1.84
C ARG A 72 5.94 -5.44 1.59
N PHE A 73 5.80 -4.56 2.58
CA PHE A 73 5.01 -3.35 2.48
C PHE A 73 5.54 -2.41 1.39
N LEU A 74 6.84 -2.15 1.35
CA LEU A 74 7.44 -1.36 0.29
C LEU A 74 7.35 -2.05 -1.08
N GLY A 75 7.60 -3.35 -1.13
CA GLY A 75 7.45 -4.13 -2.37
C GLY A 75 6.03 -4.03 -2.94
N LEU A 76 5.01 -4.15 -2.10
CA LEU A 76 3.61 -3.95 -2.49
C LEU A 76 3.34 -2.51 -2.92
N LEU A 77 3.74 -1.53 -2.12
CA LEU A 77 3.42 -0.12 -2.32
C LEU A 77 4.01 0.45 -3.61
N TYR A 78 5.17 -0.09 -4.03
CA TYR A 78 5.88 0.30 -5.24
C TYR A 78 5.81 -0.77 -6.34
N SER A 79 4.94 -1.79 -6.20
CA SER A 79 4.60 -2.69 -7.31
C SER A 79 4.00 -1.91 -8.48
N PRO A 80 4.12 -2.40 -9.72
CA PRO A 80 3.57 -1.71 -10.90
C PRO A 80 2.07 -1.40 -10.75
N GLU A 81 1.30 -2.33 -10.20
CA GLU A 81 -0.15 -2.24 -10.03
C GLU A 81 -0.52 -1.15 -9.01
N VAL A 82 0.03 -1.24 -7.79
CA VAL A 82 -0.27 -0.28 -6.72
C VAL A 82 0.28 1.09 -7.04
N ALA A 83 1.48 1.18 -7.61
CA ALA A 83 2.06 2.45 -8.05
C ALA A 83 1.21 3.14 -9.13
N ALA A 84 0.62 2.36 -10.07
CA ALA A 84 -0.27 2.91 -11.09
C ALA A 84 -1.56 3.47 -10.48
N VAL A 85 -2.17 2.76 -9.52
CA VAL A 85 -3.34 3.28 -8.78
C VAL A 85 -2.99 4.55 -8.02
N ARG A 86 -1.89 4.57 -7.30
CA ARG A 86 -1.46 5.76 -6.53
C ARG A 86 -1.23 6.97 -7.43
N ARG A 87 -0.61 6.79 -8.61
CA ARG A 87 -0.46 7.88 -9.58
C ARG A 87 -1.80 8.40 -10.10
N LEU A 88 -2.73 7.50 -10.39
CA LEU A 88 -4.08 7.88 -10.78
C LEU A 88 -4.76 8.73 -9.68
N LEU A 89 -4.65 8.30 -8.43
CA LEU A 89 -5.26 9.01 -7.28
C LEU A 89 -4.65 10.41 -7.07
N VAL A 90 -3.34 10.56 -7.29
CA VAL A 90 -2.68 11.87 -7.25
C VAL A 90 -3.18 12.76 -8.40
N ALA A 91 -3.33 12.23 -9.61
CA ALA A 91 -3.82 12.97 -10.77
C ALA A 91 -5.30 13.38 -10.63
N GLU A 92 -6.12 12.51 -10.06
CA GLU A 92 -7.55 12.75 -9.83
C GLU A 92 -7.85 13.72 -8.66
N GLY A 93 -6.93 13.90 -7.74
CA GLY A 93 -6.82 14.94 -6.72
C GLY A 93 -8.12 15.57 -6.21
N GLY A 94 -9.03 14.80 -5.60
CA GLY A 94 -10.28 15.33 -5.03
C GLY A 94 -11.41 15.59 -6.04
N ARG A 95 -11.20 15.33 -7.33
CA ARG A 95 -12.23 15.50 -8.38
C ARG A 95 -13.31 14.43 -8.37
N SER A 96 -13.05 13.29 -7.72
CA SER A 96 -13.95 12.16 -7.68
C SER A 96 -13.93 11.45 -6.32
N GLN A 97 -14.93 10.59 -6.06
CA GLN A 97 -14.96 9.76 -4.84
C GLN A 97 -14.02 8.54 -4.90
N ILE A 98 -13.21 8.40 -5.95
CA ILE A 98 -12.31 7.25 -6.13
C ILE A 98 -11.29 7.19 -5.00
N GLY A 99 -10.71 8.31 -4.59
CA GLY A 99 -9.75 8.38 -3.49
C GLY A 99 -10.32 7.84 -2.18
N GLN A 100 -11.53 8.24 -1.82
CA GLN A 100 -12.21 7.76 -0.61
C GLN A 100 -12.46 6.25 -0.69
N ARG A 101 -13.01 5.74 -1.80
CA ARG A 101 -13.24 4.30 -1.99
C ARG A 101 -11.97 3.49 -1.92
N CYS A 102 -10.90 3.97 -2.58
CA CYS A 102 -9.60 3.35 -2.54
C CYS A 102 -9.06 3.28 -1.10
N TYR A 103 -9.15 4.37 -0.35
CA TYR A 103 -8.73 4.41 1.05
C TYR A 103 -9.46 3.38 1.90
N GLU A 104 -10.77 3.28 1.77
CA GLU A 104 -11.59 2.33 2.54
C GLU A 104 -11.32 0.86 2.20
N GLN A 105 -11.03 0.56 0.93
CA GLN A 105 -10.77 -0.80 0.48
C GLN A 105 -9.42 -1.34 0.92
N GLY A 106 -8.37 -0.52 0.89
CA GLY A 106 -6.99 -0.95 1.16
C GLY A 106 -6.38 -0.28 2.40
N PRO A 107 -5.95 0.99 2.32
CA PRO A 107 -5.18 1.65 3.39
C PRO A 107 -5.85 1.59 4.76
N ARG A 108 -7.16 1.83 4.86
CA ARG A 108 -7.89 1.76 6.13
C ARG A 108 -7.79 0.40 6.81
N LYS A 109 -7.94 -0.69 6.04
CA LYS A 109 -7.82 -2.05 6.56
C LYS A 109 -6.39 -2.37 6.97
N GLY A 110 -5.42 -1.96 6.16
CA GLY A 110 -4.01 -2.12 6.46
C GLY A 110 -3.63 -1.39 7.74
N ASN A 111 -4.03 -0.12 7.88
CA ASN A 111 -3.76 0.68 9.07
C ASN A 111 -4.33 0.05 10.35
N ALA A 112 -5.54 -0.49 10.29
CA ALA A 112 -6.16 -1.17 11.43
C ALA A 112 -5.35 -2.41 11.87
N GLN A 113 -4.84 -3.20 10.92
CA GLN A 113 -4.04 -4.39 11.24
C GLN A 113 -2.63 -4.04 11.74
N ILE A 114 -1.98 -3.06 11.14
CA ILE A 114 -0.68 -2.55 11.62
C ILE A 114 -0.84 -1.98 13.03
N GLY A 115 -1.89 -1.18 13.26
CA GLY A 115 -2.17 -0.62 14.58
C GLY A 115 -2.43 -1.68 15.64
N ALA A 116 -3.21 -2.72 15.32
CA ALA A 116 -3.45 -3.84 16.22
C ALA A 116 -2.15 -4.58 16.60
N PHE A 117 -1.26 -4.81 15.63
CA PHE A 117 0.06 -5.40 15.89
C PHE A 117 0.92 -4.50 16.81
N LEU A 118 1.02 -3.20 16.51
CA LEU A 118 1.79 -2.27 17.33
C LEU A 118 1.23 -2.16 18.75
N GLN A 119 -0.11 -2.16 18.90
CA GLN A 119 -0.75 -2.14 20.22
C GLN A 119 -0.42 -3.40 21.02
N GLN A 120 -0.40 -4.57 20.38
CA GLN A 120 0.02 -5.82 21.05
C GLN A 120 1.47 -5.73 21.50
N ALA A 121 2.38 -5.23 20.66
CA ALA A 121 3.78 -5.04 21.04
C ALA A 121 3.96 -4.05 22.19
N MET A 122 3.17 -2.97 22.23
CA MET A 122 3.13 -2.03 23.36
C MET A 122 2.61 -2.69 24.64
N ASN A 123 1.55 -3.48 24.55
CA ASN A 123 0.97 -4.20 25.69
C ASN A 123 1.92 -5.25 26.25
N ALA A 124 2.74 -5.87 25.37
CA ALA A 124 3.79 -6.81 25.76
C ALA A 124 5.07 -6.13 26.28
N GLY A 125 5.15 -4.80 26.34
CA GLY A 125 6.33 -4.06 26.77
C GLY A 125 7.49 -4.10 25.78
N GLN A 126 7.27 -4.56 24.54
CA GLN A 126 8.28 -4.59 23.48
C GLN A 126 8.44 -3.21 22.79
N LEU A 127 7.41 -2.38 22.87
CA LEU A 127 7.43 -0.97 22.47
C LEU A 127 6.95 -0.11 23.64
N ARG A 128 7.39 1.14 23.71
CA ARG A 128 6.86 2.12 24.66
C ARG A 128 5.39 2.43 24.36
N GLN A 129 4.63 2.80 25.39
CA GLN A 129 3.24 3.24 25.21
C GLN A 129 3.18 4.57 24.44
N ALA A 130 2.32 4.62 23.44
CA ALA A 130 2.08 5.80 22.62
C ALA A 130 0.68 5.71 21.97
N PRO A 131 0.13 6.82 21.43
CA PRO A 131 -1.06 6.75 20.59
C PRO A 131 -0.81 5.86 19.37
N VAL A 132 -1.55 4.76 19.27
CA VAL A 132 -1.28 3.71 18.27
C VAL A 132 -1.48 4.18 16.85
N GLU A 133 -2.44 5.08 16.62
CA GLU A 133 -2.68 5.70 15.32
C GLU A 133 -1.45 6.51 14.86
N LEU A 134 -0.85 7.26 15.76
CA LEU A 134 0.36 8.04 15.49
C LEU A 134 1.55 7.12 15.19
N ALA A 135 1.73 6.07 16.00
CA ALA A 135 2.80 5.09 15.78
C ALA A 135 2.66 4.39 14.43
N THR A 136 1.43 4.05 14.04
CA THR A 136 1.11 3.46 12.72
C THR A 136 1.47 4.42 11.58
N GLN A 137 1.08 5.68 11.68
CA GLN A 137 1.38 6.71 10.68
C GLN A 137 2.89 6.97 10.58
N GLN A 138 3.59 7.03 11.71
CA GLN A 138 5.03 7.25 11.74
C GLN A 138 5.81 6.07 11.16
N LEU A 139 5.40 4.82 11.43
CA LEU A 139 6.01 3.65 10.80
C LEU A 139 5.89 3.71 9.28
N GLN A 140 4.69 4.02 8.77
CA GLN A 140 4.46 4.12 7.32
C GLN A 140 5.20 5.30 6.69
N ALA A 141 5.26 6.44 7.37
CA ALA A 141 5.99 7.62 6.91
C ALA A 141 7.50 7.34 6.82
N LEU A 142 8.07 6.67 7.82
CA LEU A 142 9.48 6.28 7.81
C LEU A 142 9.78 5.30 6.68
N LEU A 143 8.93 4.27 6.49
CA LEU A 143 9.07 3.33 5.38
C LEU A 143 9.01 4.02 4.01
N GLY A 144 8.17 5.02 3.84
CA GLY A 144 8.02 5.75 2.58
C GLY A 144 9.00 6.91 2.37
N ALA A 145 9.73 7.33 3.39
CA ALA A 145 10.47 8.59 3.40
C ALA A 145 11.46 8.75 2.24
N GLU A 146 12.21 7.73 1.91
CA GLU A 146 13.23 7.77 0.86
C GLU A 146 12.66 7.54 -0.56
N LEU A 147 11.42 7.10 -0.68
CA LEU A 147 10.79 6.73 -1.95
C LEU A 147 9.70 7.69 -2.40
N LEU A 148 9.18 8.53 -1.50
CA LEU A 148 8.02 9.37 -1.81
C LEU A 148 8.31 10.36 -2.95
N ASP A 149 9.42 11.08 -2.88
CA ASP A 149 9.81 12.05 -3.91
C ASP A 149 10.13 11.36 -5.24
N GLN A 150 10.82 10.21 -5.18
CA GLN A 150 11.07 9.40 -6.38
C GLN A 150 9.77 8.98 -7.05
N PHE A 151 8.79 8.59 -6.28
CA PHE A 151 7.47 8.21 -6.77
C PHE A 151 6.70 9.40 -7.36
N LEU A 152 6.65 10.54 -6.65
CA LEU A 152 5.88 11.71 -7.06
C LEU A 152 6.47 12.37 -8.31
N PHE A 153 7.78 12.54 -8.35
CA PHE A 153 8.46 13.25 -9.44
C PHE A 153 8.97 12.32 -10.55
N GLN A 154 8.91 11.00 -10.37
CA GLN A 154 9.33 10.00 -11.35
C GLN A 154 10.75 10.25 -11.91
N HIS A 155 11.63 10.82 -11.09
CA HIS A 155 12.98 11.21 -11.51
C HIS A 155 14.00 10.06 -11.44
N LEU A 156 13.64 8.94 -10.83
CA LEU A 156 14.44 7.72 -10.75
C LEU A 156 13.63 6.50 -11.21
N PRO A 157 14.31 5.43 -11.65
CA PRO A 157 13.65 4.17 -11.95
C PRO A 157 13.00 3.56 -10.70
N ALA A 158 12.10 2.60 -10.89
CA ALA A 158 11.49 1.87 -9.79
C ALA A 158 12.57 1.22 -8.90
N PRO A 159 12.39 1.21 -7.56
CA PRO A 159 13.38 0.68 -6.64
C PRO A 159 13.60 -0.82 -6.88
N SER A 160 14.85 -1.27 -6.85
CA SER A 160 15.19 -2.68 -6.89
C SER A 160 14.86 -3.37 -5.56
N ALA A 161 14.81 -4.71 -5.54
CA ALA A 161 14.62 -5.48 -4.30
C ALA A 161 15.71 -5.16 -3.25
N LYS A 162 16.94 -4.85 -3.69
CA LYS A 162 18.04 -4.43 -2.81
C LYS A 162 17.76 -3.06 -2.20
N ASP A 163 17.29 -2.10 -2.99
CA ASP A 163 16.94 -0.76 -2.51
C ASP A 163 15.79 -0.84 -1.49
N ILE A 164 14.75 -1.60 -1.80
CA ILE A 164 13.62 -1.85 -0.89
C ILE A 164 14.10 -2.42 0.45
N ALA A 165 15.01 -3.40 0.43
CA ALA A 165 15.55 -3.97 1.66
C ALA A 165 16.30 -2.91 2.49
N GLN A 166 17.17 -2.13 1.86
CA GLN A 166 17.95 -1.09 2.55
C GLN A 166 17.07 0.03 3.12
N TYR A 167 16.09 0.50 2.35
CA TYR A 167 15.16 1.54 2.82
C TYR A 167 14.30 1.05 3.98
N SER A 168 13.80 -0.19 3.88
CA SER A 168 13.07 -0.82 4.96
C SER A 168 13.92 -0.95 6.23
N ASP A 169 15.16 -1.41 6.12
CA ASP A 169 16.03 -1.63 7.27
C ASP A 169 16.29 -0.31 8.01
N ARG A 170 16.64 0.78 7.29
CA ARG A 170 16.83 2.10 7.90
C ARG A 170 15.56 2.66 8.56
N ALA A 171 14.41 2.45 7.91
CA ALA A 171 13.12 2.89 8.45
C ALA A 171 12.77 2.17 9.76
N ILE A 172 12.99 0.86 9.83
CA ILE A 172 12.73 0.06 11.03
C ILE A 172 13.72 0.43 12.14
N GLU A 173 14.99 0.63 11.83
CA GLU A 173 15.96 1.13 12.82
C GLU A 173 15.54 2.49 13.40
N ALA A 174 15.08 3.42 12.55
CA ALA A 174 14.60 4.72 13.00
C ALA A 174 13.34 4.60 13.86
N PHE A 175 12.39 3.74 13.45
CA PHE A 175 11.19 3.45 14.22
C PHE A 175 11.52 2.87 15.60
N MET A 176 12.43 1.92 15.68
CA MET A 176 12.85 1.33 16.95
C MET A 176 13.55 2.34 17.86
N ARG A 177 14.34 3.29 17.33
CA ARG A 177 14.90 4.39 18.14
C ARG A 177 13.82 5.28 18.75
N LEU A 178 12.68 5.45 18.08
CA LEU A 178 11.56 6.27 18.57
C LEU A 178 10.66 5.51 19.57
N TYR A 179 10.57 4.18 19.41
CA TYR A 179 9.53 3.39 20.07
C TYR A 179 10.07 2.24 20.94
N ALA A 180 11.38 2.02 21.04
CA ALA A 180 11.91 1.01 21.94
C ALA A 180 11.53 1.32 23.40
N PRO A 181 11.40 0.29 24.26
CA PRO A 181 11.15 0.48 25.68
C PRO A 181 12.25 1.37 26.30
N GLY A 182 11.89 2.41 27.05
CA GLY A 182 12.85 3.28 27.73
C GLY A 182 13.50 4.37 26.85
N SER A 183 13.01 4.60 25.64
CA SER A 183 13.40 5.74 24.80
C SER A 183 12.69 7.03 25.21
#